data_adfbac6a7ccef5fb32560c5e4297ac3e
#
_entry.id   adfbac6a7ccef5fb32560c5e4297ac3e
#
_cell.length_a   1.000
_cell.length_b   1.000
_cell.length_c   1.000
_cell.angle_alpha   90.00
_cell.angle_beta   90.00
_cell.angle_gamma   90.00
#
_symmetry.space_group_name_H-M   'P 1'
#
loop_
_entity.id
_entity.type
_entity.pdbx_description
1 polymer ?
#
loop_
_entity_poly.entity_id
_entity_poly.type
_entity_poly.pdbx_seq_one_letter_code
_entity_poly.pdbx_strand_id
1 'polypeptide(L)'
;RFFHRLGAWQVDRTIGSTAGEAAILSVYGAKLGPAPQDFARAGLILVWGGNVHGNNVHLWPFIEEARRNGARLVVIDPYRTRTAALADEHLAINLGTDAALALGMMHVILREGLEDAEYIARCTTGFAELKAQVLKEENAPEAVALATGIAAETIVRLARASANAGRDGRGPAAIRLNYGIQRSQYCG
;
A
#
# COMPACT_ATOMS: atom_id res chain seq x y z
N ARG A 1 29.00 -24.12 -2.32
CA ARG A 1 30.45 -24.45 -2.28
C ARG A 1 31.05 -24.69 -3.66
N PHE A 2 30.37 -25.37 -4.62
CA PHE A 2 30.90 -25.66 -5.95
C PHE A 2 31.27 -24.38 -6.71
N PHE A 3 30.36 -23.47 -6.90
CA PHE A 3 30.57 -22.19 -7.60
C PHE A 3 31.62 -21.29 -6.92
N HIS A 4 31.70 -21.30 -5.60
CA HIS A 4 32.74 -20.57 -4.86
C HIS A 4 34.16 -21.11 -5.21
N ARG A 5 34.31 -22.42 -5.35
CA ARG A 5 35.60 -23.02 -5.74
C ARG A 5 36.00 -22.69 -7.18
N LEU A 6 35.02 -22.38 -8.02
CA LEU A 6 35.25 -21.94 -9.39
C LEU A 6 35.55 -20.44 -9.53
N GLY A 7 35.52 -19.69 -8.40
CA GLY A 7 35.72 -18.24 -8.42
C GLY A 7 34.55 -17.50 -9.04
N ALA A 8 33.34 -18.10 -9.09
CA ALA A 8 32.17 -17.47 -9.64
C ALA A 8 31.68 -16.31 -8.77
N TRP A 9 31.23 -15.26 -9.40
CA TRP A 9 30.60 -14.13 -8.75
C TRP A 9 29.33 -14.56 -8.04
N GLN A 10 29.08 -13.94 -6.86
CA GLN A 10 27.80 -14.11 -6.16
C GLN A 10 26.84 -12.99 -6.56
N VAL A 11 25.63 -13.38 -6.94
CA VAL A 11 24.52 -12.45 -7.12
C VAL A 11 23.73 -12.37 -5.82
N ASP A 12 23.30 -11.20 -5.44
CA ASP A 12 22.36 -11.03 -4.33
C ASP A 12 21.10 -11.89 -4.60
N ARG A 13 20.69 -12.64 -3.58
CA ARG A 13 19.59 -13.61 -3.70
C ARG A 13 18.22 -12.93 -3.78
N THR A 14 18.14 -11.63 -3.53
CA THR A 14 16.88 -10.89 -3.35
C THR A 14 16.67 -9.79 -4.37
N ILE A 15 17.15 -9.95 -5.61
CA ILE A 15 17.02 -8.97 -6.71
C ILE A 15 15.60 -8.36 -6.79
N GLY A 16 14.58 -9.17 -6.47
CA GLY A 16 13.17 -8.76 -6.56
C GLY A 16 12.61 -8.03 -5.34
N SER A 17 13.27 -8.03 -4.20
CA SER A 17 12.68 -7.54 -2.94
C SER A 17 13.55 -6.55 -2.16
N THR A 18 14.83 -6.46 -2.46
CA THR A 18 15.81 -5.70 -1.67
C THR A 18 15.44 -4.23 -1.50
N ALA A 19 14.96 -3.57 -2.54
CA ALA A 19 14.61 -2.15 -2.47
C ALA A 19 13.46 -1.88 -1.48
N GLY A 20 12.35 -2.60 -1.60
CA GLY A 20 11.22 -2.45 -0.69
C GLY A 20 11.52 -2.92 0.73
N GLU A 21 12.34 -3.96 0.90
CA GLU A 21 12.78 -4.40 2.22
C GLU A 21 13.66 -3.35 2.90
N ALA A 22 14.56 -2.70 2.17
CA ALA A 22 15.38 -1.61 2.69
C ALA A 22 14.50 -0.44 3.17
N ALA A 23 13.47 -0.07 2.39
CA ALA A 23 12.53 0.98 2.78
C ALA A 23 11.75 0.61 4.06
N ILE A 24 11.21 -0.61 4.15
CA ILE A 24 10.49 -1.09 5.33
C ILE A 24 11.41 -1.11 6.55
N LEU A 25 12.65 -1.60 6.42
CA LEU A 25 13.61 -1.62 7.49
C LEU A 25 14.00 -0.22 7.96
N SER A 26 14.11 0.76 7.05
CA SER A 26 14.44 2.15 7.41
C SER A 26 13.31 2.82 8.21
N VAL A 27 12.05 2.46 7.96
CA VAL A 27 10.88 3.06 8.62
C VAL A 27 10.51 2.32 9.91
N TYR A 28 10.49 1.00 9.88
CA TYR A 28 10.00 0.19 11.00
C TYR A 28 11.11 -0.51 11.81
N GLY A 29 12.35 -0.49 11.34
CA GLY A 29 13.45 -1.22 11.97
C GLY A 29 13.36 -2.75 11.82
N ALA A 30 12.25 -3.28 11.32
CA ALA A 30 12.03 -4.69 11.10
C ALA A 30 11.00 -4.92 9.98
N LYS A 31 11.06 -6.10 9.34
CA LYS A 31 10.06 -6.51 8.35
C LYS A 31 8.82 -7.04 9.09
N LEU A 32 7.92 -6.13 9.43
CA LEU A 32 6.67 -6.43 10.15
C LEU A 32 5.47 -6.32 9.20
N GLY A 33 4.44 -7.09 9.51
CA GLY A 33 3.16 -7.05 8.83
C GLY A 33 2.13 -7.94 9.54
N PRO A 34 0.84 -7.78 9.24
CA PRO A 34 -0.21 -8.63 9.80
C PRO A 34 -0.06 -10.07 9.32
N ALA A 35 -0.49 -11.02 10.14
CA ALA A 35 -0.62 -12.40 9.70
C ALA A 35 -1.73 -12.51 8.62
N PRO A 36 -1.66 -13.49 7.70
CA PRO A 36 -2.69 -13.67 6.67
C PRO A 36 -4.11 -13.75 7.24
N GLN A 37 -4.29 -14.37 8.39
CA GLN A 37 -5.57 -14.52 9.08
C GLN A 37 -6.14 -13.17 9.56
N ASP A 38 -5.32 -12.18 9.81
CA ASP A 38 -5.75 -10.86 10.26
C ASP A 38 -6.52 -10.11 9.17
N PHE A 39 -6.30 -10.43 7.90
CA PHE A 39 -7.06 -9.86 6.79
C PHE A 39 -8.56 -10.16 6.88
N ALA A 40 -8.96 -11.29 7.48
CA ALA A 40 -10.37 -11.64 7.66
C ALA A 40 -11.14 -10.64 8.55
N ARG A 41 -10.43 -9.84 9.35
CA ARG A 41 -11.00 -8.81 10.24
C ARG A 41 -10.99 -7.40 9.63
N ALA A 42 -10.45 -7.22 8.44
CA ALA A 42 -10.39 -5.91 7.80
C ALA A 42 -11.78 -5.47 7.30
N GLY A 43 -12.08 -4.18 7.42
CA GLY A 43 -13.25 -3.54 6.81
C GLY A 43 -12.97 -2.96 5.44
N LEU A 44 -11.69 -2.68 5.16
CA LEU A 44 -11.19 -2.24 3.85
C LEU A 44 -9.88 -2.96 3.56
N ILE A 45 -9.76 -3.52 2.37
CA ILE A 45 -8.52 -4.17 1.91
C ILE A 45 -8.04 -3.46 0.65
N LEU A 46 -6.82 -2.92 0.70
CA LEU A 46 -6.12 -2.37 -0.46
C LEU A 46 -5.08 -3.39 -0.91
N VAL A 47 -5.24 -3.96 -2.10
CA VAL A 47 -4.20 -4.75 -2.75
C VAL A 47 -3.47 -3.85 -3.73
N TRP A 48 -2.21 -3.57 -3.47
CA TRP A 48 -1.42 -2.61 -4.21
C TRP A 48 -0.22 -3.26 -4.88
N GLY A 49 -0.19 -3.20 -6.21
CA GLY A 49 0.86 -3.81 -7.04
C GLY A 49 0.94 -5.33 -6.88
N GLY A 50 -0.21 -6.00 -6.72
CA GLY A 50 -0.25 -7.40 -6.42
C GLY A 50 -1.43 -8.18 -7.02
N ASN A 51 -1.16 -9.42 -7.42
CA ASN A 51 -2.18 -10.35 -7.93
C ASN A 51 -2.39 -11.50 -6.93
N VAL A 52 -3.02 -11.21 -5.79
CA VAL A 52 -3.19 -12.17 -4.68
C VAL A 52 -3.87 -13.45 -5.13
N HIS A 53 -4.96 -13.36 -5.88
CA HIS A 53 -5.69 -14.51 -6.41
C HIS A 53 -4.83 -15.39 -7.34
N GLY A 54 -3.84 -14.80 -8.02
CA GLY A 54 -2.95 -15.52 -8.92
C GLY A 54 -1.65 -16.01 -8.27
N ASN A 55 -1.06 -15.22 -7.36
CA ASN A 55 0.32 -15.43 -6.89
C ASN A 55 0.42 -15.69 -5.39
N ASN A 56 -0.64 -15.43 -4.61
CA ASN A 56 -0.69 -15.65 -3.17
C ASN A 56 -2.03 -16.26 -2.77
N VAL A 57 -2.33 -17.38 -3.36
CA VAL A 57 -3.63 -18.06 -3.25
C VAL A 57 -4.03 -18.40 -1.81
N HIS A 58 -3.06 -18.58 -0.92
CA HIS A 58 -3.33 -18.89 0.49
C HIS A 58 -3.82 -17.68 1.31
N LEU A 59 -3.59 -16.46 0.83
CA LEU A 59 -4.17 -15.25 1.43
C LEU A 59 -5.61 -15.02 0.96
N TRP A 60 -5.96 -15.50 -0.23
CA TRP A 60 -7.24 -15.21 -0.85
C TRP A 60 -8.47 -15.63 -0.01
N PRO A 61 -8.51 -16.81 0.65
CA PRO A 61 -9.64 -17.19 1.49
C PRO A 61 -9.96 -16.20 2.62
N PHE A 62 -8.93 -15.58 3.22
CA PHE A 62 -9.10 -14.57 4.27
C PHE A 62 -9.66 -13.25 3.73
N ILE A 63 -9.26 -12.88 2.51
CA ILE A 63 -9.86 -11.73 1.81
C ILE A 63 -11.34 -11.99 1.50
N GLU A 64 -11.68 -13.19 1.02
CA GLU A 64 -13.08 -13.56 0.78
C GLU A 64 -13.91 -13.61 2.07
N GLU A 65 -13.33 -14.06 3.17
CA GLU A 65 -13.99 -14.04 4.48
C GLU A 65 -14.29 -12.61 4.91
N ALA A 66 -13.32 -11.70 4.83
CA ALA A 66 -13.53 -10.29 5.11
C ALA A 66 -14.65 -9.70 4.24
N ARG A 67 -14.66 -9.99 2.94
CA ARG A 67 -15.70 -9.51 2.01
C ARG A 67 -17.09 -10.04 2.35
N ARG A 68 -17.20 -11.31 2.74
CA ARG A 68 -18.47 -11.86 3.24
C ARG A 68 -18.97 -11.14 4.49
N ASN A 69 -18.04 -10.61 5.29
CA ASN A 69 -18.31 -9.81 6.48
C ASN A 69 -18.48 -8.30 6.18
N GLY A 70 -18.56 -7.92 4.90
CA GLY A 70 -18.83 -6.54 4.47
C GLY A 70 -17.59 -5.70 4.17
N ALA A 71 -16.39 -6.27 4.16
CA ALA A 71 -15.19 -5.57 3.75
C ALA A 71 -15.22 -5.21 2.27
N ARG A 72 -14.67 -4.03 1.94
CA ARG A 72 -14.45 -3.60 0.57
C ARG A 72 -13.05 -3.96 0.11
N LEU A 73 -12.94 -4.52 -1.10
CA LEU A 73 -11.67 -4.82 -1.75
C LEU A 73 -11.40 -3.80 -2.86
N VAL A 74 -10.32 -3.05 -2.73
CA VAL A 74 -9.81 -2.13 -3.76
C VAL A 74 -8.46 -2.64 -4.26
N VAL A 75 -8.29 -2.71 -5.57
CA VAL A 75 -7.02 -3.10 -6.19
C VAL A 75 -6.43 -1.89 -6.92
N ILE A 76 -5.18 -1.58 -6.58
CA ILE A 76 -4.38 -0.52 -7.23
C ILE A 76 -3.30 -1.23 -8.03
N ASP A 77 -3.44 -1.26 -9.35
CA ASP A 77 -2.54 -1.97 -10.24
C ASP A 77 -2.73 -1.43 -11.66
N PRO A 78 -1.67 -1.11 -12.42
CA PRO A 78 -1.80 -0.66 -13.80
C PRO A 78 -2.46 -1.70 -14.71
N TYR A 79 -2.35 -2.97 -14.35
CA TYR A 79 -2.93 -4.09 -15.09
C TYR A 79 -4.15 -4.68 -14.36
N ARG A 80 -5.21 -4.96 -15.11
CA ARG A 80 -6.40 -5.62 -14.57
C ARG A 80 -6.15 -7.11 -14.35
N THR A 81 -5.49 -7.43 -13.24
CA THR A 81 -5.19 -8.79 -12.81
C THR A 81 -6.46 -9.59 -12.47
N ARG A 82 -6.33 -10.90 -12.23
CA ARG A 82 -7.44 -11.72 -11.72
C ARG A 82 -7.98 -11.17 -10.40
N THR A 83 -7.12 -10.68 -9.52
CA THR A 83 -7.53 -10.02 -8.27
C THR A 83 -8.33 -8.77 -8.54
N ALA A 84 -7.88 -7.92 -9.47
CA ALA A 84 -8.57 -6.70 -9.88
C ALA A 84 -9.93 -6.99 -10.52
N ALA A 85 -10.05 -8.09 -11.27
CA ALA A 85 -11.32 -8.50 -11.88
C ALA A 85 -12.38 -8.95 -10.84
N LEU A 86 -11.94 -9.38 -9.66
CA LEU A 86 -12.79 -9.80 -8.55
C LEU A 86 -13.00 -8.71 -7.48
N ALA A 87 -12.28 -7.58 -7.59
CA ALA A 87 -12.37 -6.48 -6.65
C ALA A 87 -13.67 -5.67 -6.82
N ASP A 88 -14.05 -4.98 -5.75
CA ASP A 88 -15.16 -4.03 -5.78
C ASP A 88 -14.78 -2.77 -6.56
N GLU A 89 -13.48 -2.45 -6.59
CA GLU A 89 -12.93 -1.34 -7.37
C GLU A 89 -11.52 -1.65 -7.84
N HIS A 90 -11.22 -1.30 -9.09
CA HIS A 90 -9.88 -1.36 -9.68
C HIS A 90 -9.44 0.04 -10.09
N LEU A 91 -8.33 0.49 -9.53
CA LEU A 91 -7.69 1.75 -9.86
C LEU A 91 -6.47 1.47 -10.76
N ALA A 92 -6.64 1.72 -12.05
CA ALA A 92 -5.59 1.55 -13.06
C ALA A 92 -4.63 2.74 -12.99
N ILE A 93 -3.65 2.65 -12.09
CA ILE A 93 -2.66 3.71 -11.86
C ILE A 93 -1.63 3.77 -12.98
N ASN A 94 -1.17 4.97 -13.34
CA ASN A 94 -0.02 5.15 -14.22
C ASN A 94 1.24 4.54 -13.59
N LEU A 95 2.05 3.85 -14.40
CA LEU A 95 3.29 3.22 -13.95
C LEU A 95 4.24 4.23 -13.28
N GLY A 96 4.80 3.87 -12.15
CA GLY A 96 5.79 4.68 -11.45
C GLY A 96 5.24 5.84 -10.62
N THR A 97 3.92 5.89 -10.40
CA THR A 97 3.28 6.98 -9.64
C THR A 97 2.65 6.51 -8.32
N ASP A 98 2.98 5.32 -7.88
CA ASP A 98 2.47 4.73 -6.64
C ASP A 98 2.80 5.59 -5.41
N ALA A 99 4.03 6.11 -5.33
CA ALA A 99 4.45 7.00 -4.26
C ALA A 99 3.65 8.31 -4.26
N ALA A 100 3.36 8.88 -5.44
CA ALA A 100 2.53 10.07 -5.55
C ALA A 100 1.11 9.81 -5.03
N LEU A 101 0.50 8.67 -5.38
CA LEU A 101 -0.82 8.29 -4.84
C LEU A 101 -0.79 8.15 -3.32
N ALA A 102 0.23 7.51 -2.76
CA ALA A 102 0.38 7.37 -1.31
C ALA A 102 0.50 8.74 -0.62
N LEU A 103 1.32 9.65 -1.17
CA LEU A 103 1.46 11.01 -0.67
C LEU A 103 0.15 11.79 -0.78
N GLY A 104 -0.58 11.65 -1.90
CA GLY A 104 -1.90 12.27 -2.07
C GLY A 104 -2.94 11.80 -1.05
N MET A 105 -2.97 10.49 -0.76
CA MET A 105 -3.83 9.95 0.29
C MET A 105 -3.43 10.49 1.67
N MET A 106 -2.13 10.51 1.99
CA MET A 106 -1.64 11.09 3.25
C MET A 106 -1.94 12.58 3.35
N HIS A 107 -1.82 13.34 2.24
CA HIS A 107 -2.19 14.77 2.21
C HIS A 107 -3.63 14.99 2.65
N VAL A 108 -4.58 14.22 2.11
CA VAL A 108 -6.00 14.30 2.51
C VAL A 108 -6.17 13.98 4.00
N ILE A 109 -5.57 12.88 4.46
CA ILE A 109 -5.67 12.43 5.86
C ILE A 109 -5.18 13.53 6.81
N LEU A 110 -4.01 14.12 6.52
CA LEU A 110 -3.41 15.16 7.37
C LEU A 110 -4.11 16.51 7.26
N ARG A 111 -4.57 16.87 6.06
CA ARG A 111 -5.34 18.12 5.86
C ARG A 111 -6.67 18.11 6.58
N GLU A 112 -7.31 16.96 6.67
CA GLU A 112 -8.61 16.78 7.28
C GLU A 112 -8.55 16.37 8.77
N GLY A 113 -7.33 16.18 9.33
CA GLY A 113 -7.14 15.78 10.73
C GLY A 113 -7.68 14.40 11.03
N LEU A 114 -7.54 13.47 10.08
CA LEU A 114 -8.03 12.10 10.20
C LEU A 114 -6.99 11.13 10.74
N GLU A 115 -5.76 11.60 10.97
CA GLU A 115 -4.69 10.80 11.56
C GLU A 115 -5.00 10.39 13.00
N ASP A 116 -4.41 9.27 13.45
CA ASP A 116 -4.42 8.85 14.86
C ASP A 116 -3.31 9.61 15.61
N ALA A 117 -3.66 10.79 16.13
CA ALA A 117 -2.71 11.66 16.81
C ALA A 117 -2.13 11.02 18.09
N GLU A 118 -2.90 10.19 18.79
CA GLU A 118 -2.43 9.50 19.99
C GLU A 118 -1.38 8.44 19.63
N TYR A 119 -1.65 7.62 18.63
CA TYR A 119 -0.70 6.63 18.15
C TYR A 119 0.58 7.30 17.62
N ILE A 120 0.46 8.36 16.84
CA ILE A 120 1.59 9.10 16.28
C ILE A 120 2.48 9.65 17.41
N ALA A 121 1.89 10.32 18.40
CA ALA A 121 2.64 10.90 19.52
C ALA A 121 3.38 9.84 20.34
N ARG A 122 2.81 8.65 20.48
CA ARG A 122 3.36 7.57 21.31
C ARG A 122 4.35 6.67 20.56
N CYS A 123 4.14 6.44 19.29
CA CYS A 123 4.78 5.34 18.54
C CYS A 123 5.66 5.79 17.39
N THR A 124 5.74 7.09 17.07
CA THR A 124 6.48 7.57 15.91
C THR A 124 7.45 8.70 16.24
N THR A 125 8.45 8.89 15.38
CA THR A 125 9.37 10.02 15.38
C THR A 125 9.44 10.64 14.00
N GLY A 126 9.77 11.94 13.88
CA GLY A 126 9.88 12.62 12.58
C GLY A 126 8.55 13.00 11.94
N PHE A 127 7.43 12.94 12.68
CA PHE A 127 6.12 13.23 12.11
C PHE A 127 5.96 14.68 11.65
N ALA A 128 6.57 15.64 12.35
CA ALA A 128 6.46 17.07 11.98
C ALA A 128 7.09 17.33 10.61
N GLU A 129 8.26 16.75 10.36
CA GLU A 129 8.97 16.85 9.09
C GLU A 129 8.20 16.14 7.97
N LEU A 130 7.67 14.94 8.24
CA LEU A 130 6.81 14.22 7.29
C LEU A 130 5.57 15.04 6.95
N LYS A 131 4.87 15.58 7.93
CA LYS A 131 3.67 16.40 7.75
C LYS A 131 3.96 17.62 6.86
N ALA A 132 5.10 18.31 7.10
CA ALA A 132 5.51 19.45 6.29
C ALA A 132 5.76 19.07 4.82
N GLN A 133 6.31 17.90 4.55
CA GLN A 133 6.53 17.41 3.19
C GLN A 133 5.22 16.97 2.53
N VAL A 134 4.38 16.23 3.24
CA VAL A 134 3.12 15.69 2.72
C VAL A 134 2.13 16.80 2.37
N LEU A 135 2.06 17.88 3.17
CA LEU A 135 1.13 18.99 2.96
C LEU A 135 1.55 19.98 1.87
N LYS A 136 2.64 19.74 1.14
CA LYS A 136 2.99 20.55 -0.02
C LYS A 136 1.93 20.41 -1.12
N GLU A 137 1.76 21.48 -1.90
CA GLU A 137 0.77 21.60 -2.97
C GLU A 137 0.94 20.53 -4.07
N GLU A 138 2.17 20.10 -4.31
CA GLU A 138 2.50 19.02 -5.26
C GLU A 138 1.89 17.67 -4.90
N ASN A 139 1.51 17.49 -3.62
CA ASN A 139 0.85 16.30 -3.11
C ASN A 139 -0.67 16.47 -2.93
N ALA A 140 -1.22 17.61 -3.32
CA ALA A 140 -2.66 17.80 -3.30
C ALA A 140 -3.35 16.82 -4.28
N PRO A 141 -4.57 16.34 -3.98
CA PRO A 141 -5.27 15.36 -4.81
C PRO A 141 -5.36 15.73 -6.28
N GLU A 142 -5.51 17.02 -6.60
CA GLU A 142 -5.61 17.54 -7.96
C GLU A 142 -4.28 17.39 -8.73
N ALA A 143 -3.17 17.69 -8.08
CA ALA A 143 -1.83 17.50 -8.67
C ALA A 143 -1.50 16.00 -8.83
N VAL A 144 -1.81 15.20 -7.82
CA VAL A 144 -1.61 13.75 -7.84
C VAL A 144 -2.48 13.08 -8.90
N ALA A 145 -3.70 13.56 -9.13
CA ALA A 145 -4.59 13.04 -10.18
C ALA A 145 -3.95 13.15 -11.57
N LEU A 146 -3.28 14.28 -11.86
CA LEU A 146 -2.58 14.47 -13.13
C LEU A 146 -1.43 13.46 -13.33
N ALA A 147 -0.71 13.15 -12.26
CA ALA A 147 0.40 12.19 -12.32
C ALA A 147 -0.09 10.75 -12.42
N THR A 148 -1.07 10.38 -11.61
CA THR A 148 -1.50 8.99 -11.42
C THR A 148 -2.54 8.50 -12.42
N GLY A 149 -3.27 9.44 -13.06
CA GLY A 149 -4.44 9.13 -13.87
C GLY A 149 -5.69 8.74 -13.06
N ILE A 150 -5.63 8.86 -11.72
CA ILE A 150 -6.76 8.58 -10.83
C ILE A 150 -7.43 9.91 -10.46
N ALA A 151 -8.74 10.01 -10.64
CA ALA A 151 -9.49 11.24 -10.35
C ALA A 151 -9.29 11.71 -8.89
N ALA A 152 -9.16 13.01 -8.68
CA ALA A 152 -8.94 13.62 -7.36
C ALA A 152 -10.01 13.21 -6.34
N GLU A 153 -11.26 13.15 -6.74
CA GLU A 153 -12.37 12.70 -5.90
C GLU A 153 -12.22 11.25 -5.43
N THR A 154 -11.64 10.40 -6.29
CA THR A 154 -11.34 9.01 -5.95
C THR A 154 -10.22 8.93 -4.92
N ILE A 155 -9.17 9.74 -5.07
CA ILE A 155 -8.06 9.83 -4.10
C ILE A 155 -8.60 10.28 -2.74
N VAL A 156 -9.42 11.34 -2.71
CA VAL A 156 -10.05 11.85 -1.48
C VAL A 156 -10.92 10.78 -0.82
N ARG A 157 -11.78 10.13 -1.60
CA ARG A 157 -12.68 9.08 -1.10
C ARG A 157 -11.91 7.88 -0.54
N LEU A 158 -10.85 7.45 -1.23
CA LEU A 158 -10.02 6.32 -0.79
C LEU A 158 -9.25 6.66 0.50
N ALA A 159 -8.67 7.86 0.58
CA ALA A 159 -7.99 8.35 1.77
C ALA A 159 -8.91 8.39 2.99
N ARG A 160 -10.10 8.98 2.84
CA ARG A 160 -11.12 9.02 3.90
C ARG A 160 -11.58 7.62 4.30
N ALA A 161 -11.82 6.73 3.33
CA ALA A 161 -12.21 5.35 3.61
C ALA A 161 -11.12 4.61 4.39
N SER A 162 -9.85 4.81 4.04
CA SER A 162 -8.71 4.19 4.73
C SER A 162 -8.56 4.72 6.17
N ALA A 163 -8.65 6.03 6.37
CA ALA A 163 -8.49 6.66 7.69
C ALA A 163 -9.67 6.38 8.63
N ASN A 164 -10.87 6.20 8.10
CA ASN A 164 -12.07 5.93 8.90
C ASN A 164 -12.39 4.44 9.05
N ALA A 165 -11.64 3.56 8.39
CA ALA A 165 -11.81 2.13 8.55
C ALA A 165 -11.63 1.74 10.04
N GLY A 166 -12.52 0.90 10.55
CA GLY A 166 -12.57 0.51 11.95
C GLY A 166 -13.39 1.44 12.86
N ARG A 167 -13.61 2.69 12.49
CA ARG A 167 -14.45 3.62 13.29
C ARG A 167 -15.94 3.27 13.23
N ASP A 168 -16.35 2.59 12.17
CA ASP A 168 -17.72 2.12 11.95
C ASP A 168 -17.98 0.69 12.44
N GLY A 169 -16.99 0.07 13.10
CA GLY A 169 -17.08 -1.29 13.64
C GLY A 169 -16.86 -2.41 12.63
N ARG A 170 -16.64 -2.09 11.34
CA ARG A 170 -16.41 -3.10 10.29
C ARG A 170 -14.99 -3.65 10.24
N GLY A 171 -14.07 -3.07 10.98
CA GLY A 171 -12.67 -3.46 11.05
C GLY A 171 -11.72 -2.49 10.35
N PRO A 172 -10.40 -2.58 10.63
CA PRO A 172 -9.40 -1.65 10.15
C PRO A 172 -9.17 -1.75 8.64
N ALA A 173 -8.46 -0.77 8.08
CA ALA A 173 -7.89 -0.90 6.74
C ALA A 173 -6.66 -1.81 6.78
N ALA A 174 -6.56 -2.73 5.83
CA ALA A 174 -5.39 -3.55 5.60
C ALA A 174 -4.81 -3.26 4.21
N ILE A 175 -3.50 -3.06 4.14
CA ILE A 175 -2.80 -2.82 2.88
C ILE A 175 -1.90 -4.02 2.58
N ARG A 176 -2.13 -4.67 1.43
CA ARG A 176 -1.26 -5.71 0.91
C ARG A 176 -0.40 -5.14 -0.22
N LEU A 177 0.78 -4.66 0.15
CA LEU A 177 1.79 -4.25 -0.82
C LEU A 177 2.45 -5.49 -1.45
N ASN A 178 2.79 -5.40 -2.72
CA ASN A 178 3.58 -6.43 -3.38
C ASN A 178 4.66 -5.81 -4.28
N TYR A 179 5.53 -6.64 -4.80
CA TYR A 179 6.71 -6.25 -5.57
C TYR A 179 6.39 -5.53 -6.89
N GLY A 180 5.14 -5.52 -7.35
CA GLY A 180 4.71 -4.75 -8.51
C GLY A 180 5.08 -3.27 -8.40
N ILE A 181 4.95 -2.69 -7.23
CA ILE A 181 5.28 -1.27 -6.98
C ILE A 181 6.77 -0.95 -7.14
N GLN A 182 7.66 -1.94 -7.03
CA GLN A 182 9.11 -1.77 -7.14
C GLN A 182 9.64 -1.95 -8.58
N ARG A 183 8.75 -2.14 -9.58
CA ARG A 183 9.16 -2.49 -10.95
C ARG A 183 9.27 -1.29 -11.88
N SER A 184 9.05 -0.11 -11.38
CA SER A 184 9.15 1.13 -12.12
C SER A 184 10.17 2.08 -11.49
N GLN A 185 10.70 2.98 -12.31
CA GLN A 185 11.57 4.05 -11.87
C GLN A 185 10.85 4.90 -10.80
N TYR A 186 11.54 5.28 -9.73
CA TYR A 186 11.04 6.09 -8.61
C TYR A 186 10.10 5.38 -7.61
N CYS A 187 9.91 4.07 -7.69
CA CYS A 187 9.03 3.32 -6.77
C CYS A 187 9.75 2.23 -5.95
N GLY A 188 11.07 2.29 -5.88
CA GLY A 188 11.89 1.38 -5.07
C GLY A 188 12.43 2.01 -3.81
#